data_b6a3d9808ef260a86555ba809562820b
#
_entry.id   b6a3d9808ef260a86555ba809562820b
#
_cell.length_a   1.000
_cell.length_b   1.000
_cell.length_c   1.000
_cell.angle_alpha   90.00
_cell.angle_beta   90.00
_cell.angle_gamma   90.00
#
_symmetry.space_group_name_H-M   'P 1'
#
loop_
_entity.id
_entity.type
_entity.pdbx_description
1 polymer ?
#
loop_
_entity_poly.entity_id
_entity_poly.type
_entity_poly.pdbx_seq_one_letter_code
_entity_poly.pdbx_strand_id
1 'polypeptide(L)'
;IRAIQICGNQLPPDGVWGRKTASVYTKVYSGSGETDKRLNYILQGAFYCKGYDPLGFDGLYGNGVRKAIQKFQSDLGISVTGVLTANQFKSLLTTDPTIDRNVKNLKIRSFQQFLNGNYYSKFGGALGYIPTDGAYERKTNKALIYAVQSAMNTTPDGSIGNNTYKAFTELAKGSTEGRKVYLLRGALICNGYNIELSESYDDELVSAVTEFQKFMCLDLDATVRLGSVNRRTWAALLHSKGDPERTANACDCATILDTTKVAALKERGYEYVGRYLTGTVIVNGERVSKALTRHEMQLIWDAGLKLFAIYQDGGASENYFNLMQGVQDVGKAVEAAEQLKIPRGEIIYF
;
A
#
# COMPACT_ATOMS: atom_id res chain seq x y z
N ILE A 1 -16.42 -14.15 14.30
CA ILE A 1 -15.46 -15.26 14.50
C ILE A 1 -15.82 -16.05 15.77
N ARG A 2 -16.03 -15.43 16.95
CA ARG A 2 -16.41 -16.15 18.19
C ARG A 2 -17.63 -17.05 18.04
N ALA A 3 -18.71 -16.57 17.42
CA ALA A 3 -19.91 -17.38 17.19
C ALA A 3 -19.61 -18.64 16.36
N ILE A 4 -18.76 -18.53 15.36
CA ILE A 4 -18.28 -19.64 14.53
C ILE A 4 -17.47 -20.65 15.34
N GLN A 5 -16.58 -20.19 16.21
CA GLN A 5 -15.79 -21.06 17.08
C GLN A 5 -16.68 -21.84 18.05
N ILE A 6 -17.72 -21.22 18.58
CA ILE A 6 -18.73 -21.89 19.43
C ILE A 6 -19.48 -22.99 18.64
N CYS A 7 -19.87 -22.72 17.38
CA CYS A 7 -20.51 -23.71 16.53
C CYS A 7 -19.60 -24.90 16.20
N GLY A 8 -18.29 -24.67 16.10
CA GLY A 8 -17.29 -25.68 15.72
C GLY A 8 -16.92 -26.68 16.84
N ASN A 9 -17.66 -26.79 17.92
CA ASN A 9 -17.55 -27.78 19.02
C ASN A 9 -16.10 -28.20 19.34
N GLN A 10 -15.33 -27.46 20.04
CA GLN A 10 -13.93 -27.73 20.51
C GLN A 10 -12.95 -26.59 20.21
N LEU A 11 -13.43 -25.46 19.67
CA LEU A 11 -12.60 -24.30 19.46
C LEU A 11 -12.76 -23.30 20.62
N PRO A 12 -11.66 -22.81 21.19
CA PRO A 12 -11.76 -21.71 22.16
C PRO A 12 -12.34 -20.47 21.46
N PRO A 13 -13.40 -19.83 22.02
CA PRO A 13 -14.04 -18.67 21.39
C PRO A 13 -13.23 -17.37 21.63
N ASP A 14 -11.97 -17.38 21.23
CA ASP A 14 -11.04 -16.27 21.38
C ASP A 14 -11.27 -15.11 20.38
N GLY A 15 -12.05 -15.37 19.32
CA GLY A 15 -12.31 -14.38 18.26
C GLY A 15 -11.20 -14.29 17.22
N VAL A 16 -10.18 -15.16 17.29
CA VAL A 16 -9.06 -15.18 16.35
C VAL A 16 -9.25 -16.29 15.32
N TRP A 17 -9.13 -15.95 14.03
CA TRP A 17 -9.15 -16.95 12.97
C TRP A 17 -7.76 -17.60 12.82
N GLY A 18 -7.47 -18.59 13.66
CA GLY A 18 -6.22 -19.35 13.64
C GLY A 18 -6.29 -20.63 12.77
N ARG A 19 -5.20 -21.39 12.75
CA ARG A 19 -5.11 -22.68 12.00
C ARG A 19 -6.19 -23.67 12.41
N LYS A 20 -6.51 -23.78 13.71
CA LYS A 20 -7.55 -24.67 14.24
C LYS A 20 -8.92 -24.28 13.71
N THR A 21 -9.28 -22.99 13.73
CA THR A 21 -10.53 -22.49 13.17
C THR A 21 -10.59 -22.80 11.66
N ALA A 22 -9.53 -22.50 10.92
CA ALA A 22 -9.47 -22.77 9.50
C ALA A 22 -9.66 -24.27 9.17
N SER A 23 -9.04 -25.18 9.92
CA SER A 23 -9.12 -26.63 9.65
C SER A 23 -10.52 -27.21 9.85
N VAL A 24 -11.25 -26.71 10.84
CA VAL A 24 -12.65 -27.11 11.06
C VAL A 24 -13.52 -26.72 9.87
N TYR A 25 -13.39 -25.48 9.38
CA TYR A 25 -14.26 -24.93 8.33
C TYR A 25 -13.87 -25.36 6.92
N THR A 26 -12.66 -25.82 6.67
CA THR A 26 -12.29 -26.47 5.40
C THR A 26 -13.11 -27.75 5.15
N LYS A 27 -13.52 -28.42 6.21
CA LYS A 27 -14.32 -29.64 6.12
C LYS A 27 -15.84 -29.39 6.02
N VAL A 28 -16.32 -28.25 6.56
CA VAL A 28 -17.76 -27.96 6.71
C VAL A 28 -18.35 -27.30 5.46
N TYR A 29 -17.56 -26.54 4.69
CA TYR A 29 -18.03 -25.83 3.49
C TYR A 29 -17.51 -26.44 2.18
N SER A 30 -17.50 -27.75 2.10
CA SER A 30 -17.13 -28.46 0.84
C SER A 30 -18.23 -28.46 -0.24
N GLY A 31 -19.24 -27.61 -0.11
CA GLY A 31 -20.05 -27.19 -1.27
C GLY A 31 -21.43 -27.79 -1.46
N SER A 32 -21.96 -28.60 -0.57
CA SER A 32 -23.33 -29.09 -0.73
C SER A 32 -24.07 -29.12 0.61
N GLY A 33 -24.93 -28.11 0.78
CA GLY A 33 -26.00 -28.19 1.76
C GLY A 33 -25.53 -28.33 3.21
N GLU A 34 -24.92 -27.28 3.76
CA GLU A 34 -24.66 -27.25 5.20
C GLU A 34 -25.97 -27.41 5.96
N THR A 35 -26.05 -28.41 6.81
CA THR A 35 -27.25 -28.73 7.60
C THR A 35 -27.30 -28.02 8.96
N ASP A 36 -26.17 -27.43 9.42
CA ASP A 36 -26.15 -26.67 10.68
C ASP A 36 -26.75 -25.27 10.47
N LYS A 37 -28.00 -25.13 10.89
CA LYS A 37 -28.74 -23.87 10.82
C LYS A 37 -27.99 -22.69 11.46
N ARG A 38 -27.23 -22.92 12.54
CA ARG A 38 -26.47 -21.85 13.24
C ARG A 38 -25.38 -21.28 12.35
N LEU A 39 -24.65 -22.15 11.62
CA LEU A 39 -23.64 -21.75 10.68
C LEU A 39 -24.25 -21.00 9.49
N ASN A 40 -25.40 -21.47 9.01
CA ASN A 40 -26.12 -20.81 7.91
C ASN A 40 -26.58 -19.39 8.31
N TYR A 41 -27.09 -19.19 9.51
CA TYR A 41 -27.42 -17.85 10.02
C TYR A 41 -26.20 -16.95 10.09
N ILE A 42 -25.06 -17.46 10.56
CA ILE A 42 -23.82 -16.67 10.61
C ILE A 42 -23.37 -16.30 9.19
N LEU A 43 -23.45 -17.23 8.25
CA LEU A 43 -23.09 -17.00 6.84
C LEU A 43 -24.01 -15.96 6.19
N GLN A 44 -25.32 -16.11 6.33
CA GLN A 44 -26.32 -15.16 5.82
C GLN A 44 -26.12 -13.78 6.42
N GLY A 45 -25.93 -13.67 7.74
CA GLY A 45 -25.65 -12.41 8.42
C GLY A 45 -24.34 -11.77 7.96
N ALA A 46 -23.30 -12.56 7.73
CA ALA A 46 -22.03 -12.04 7.21
C ALA A 46 -22.17 -11.48 5.78
N PHE A 47 -22.99 -12.12 4.92
CA PHE A 47 -23.30 -11.60 3.60
C PHE A 47 -24.05 -10.29 3.68
N TYR A 48 -25.08 -10.17 4.51
CA TYR A 48 -25.78 -8.89 4.72
C TYR A 48 -24.84 -7.80 5.22
N CYS A 49 -23.94 -8.09 6.18
CA CYS A 49 -22.95 -7.15 6.66
C CYS A 49 -21.98 -6.68 5.56
N LYS A 50 -21.69 -7.54 4.58
CA LYS A 50 -20.86 -7.22 3.40
C LYS A 50 -21.66 -6.66 2.22
N GLY A 51 -23.00 -6.46 2.41
CA GLY A 51 -23.87 -5.89 1.38
C GLY A 51 -24.31 -6.87 0.30
N TYR A 52 -24.21 -8.17 0.52
CA TYR A 52 -24.77 -9.20 -0.35
C TYR A 52 -26.10 -9.68 0.18
N ASP A 53 -27.05 -9.95 -0.72
CA ASP A 53 -28.35 -10.51 -0.36
C ASP A 53 -28.36 -12.03 -0.57
N PRO A 54 -28.39 -12.83 0.51
CA PRO A 54 -28.54 -14.28 0.43
C PRO A 54 -29.99 -14.74 0.22
N LEU A 55 -30.92 -13.84 -0.09
CA LEU A 55 -32.35 -14.07 -0.30
C LEU A 55 -33.06 -14.65 0.93
N GLY A 56 -32.68 -14.24 2.12
CA GLY A 56 -33.34 -14.62 3.36
C GLY A 56 -32.37 -14.76 4.55
N PHE A 57 -32.97 -14.81 5.74
CA PHE A 57 -32.26 -15.06 7.00
C PHE A 57 -32.99 -16.17 7.75
N ASP A 58 -32.97 -17.40 7.17
CA ASP A 58 -33.77 -18.53 7.54
C ASP A 58 -32.93 -19.73 8.06
N GLY A 59 -31.60 -19.58 8.01
CA GLY A 59 -30.67 -20.64 8.39
C GLY A 59 -30.59 -21.78 7.37
N LEU A 60 -31.05 -21.58 6.12
CA LEU A 60 -30.98 -22.59 5.06
C LEU A 60 -29.86 -22.22 4.05
N TYR A 61 -29.08 -23.23 3.66
CA TYR A 61 -28.10 -23.11 2.59
C TYR A 61 -28.78 -23.36 1.24
N GLY A 62 -29.49 -22.34 0.76
CA GLY A 62 -30.25 -22.40 -0.50
C GLY A 62 -29.53 -21.70 -1.68
N ASN A 63 -30.27 -21.59 -2.79
CA ASN A 63 -29.83 -20.92 -4.00
C ASN A 63 -29.43 -19.44 -3.74
N GLY A 64 -30.07 -18.75 -2.79
CA GLY A 64 -29.74 -17.39 -2.42
C GLY A 64 -28.32 -17.28 -1.85
N VAL A 65 -27.98 -18.14 -0.91
CA VAL A 65 -26.62 -18.19 -0.33
C VAL A 65 -25.59 -18.50 -1.41
N ARG A 66 -25.88 -19.46 -2.29
CA ARG A 66 -24.98 -19.80 -3.41
C ARG A 66 -24.75 -18.61 -4.35
N LYS A 67 -25.80 -17.88 -4.71
CA LYS A 67 -25.69 -16.65 -5.53
C LYS A 67 -24.88 -15.57 -4.83
N ALA A 68 -25.08 -15.39 -3.50
CA ALA A 68 -24.30 -14.44 -2.71
C ALA A 68 -22.81 -14.82 -2.70
N ILE A 69 -22.47 -16.12 -2.56
CA ILE A 69 -21.08 -16.61 -2.68
C ILE A 69 -20.51 -16.28 -4.07
N GLN A 70 -21.24 -16.60 -5.12
CA GLN A 70 -20.80 -16.35 -6.50
C GLN A 70 -20.54 -14.86 -6.74
N LYS A 71 -21.42 -13.99 -6.25
CA LYS A 71 -21.24 -12.53 -6.36
C LYS A 71 -20.02 -12.05 -5.57
N PHE A 72 -19.83 -12.56 -4.36
CA PHE A 72 -18.66 -12.26 -3.53
C PHE A 72 -17.36 -12.69 -4.21
N GLN A 73 -17.31 -13.88 -4.79
CA GLN A 73 -16.15 -14.38 -5.55
C GLN A 73 -15.86 -13.54 -6.78
N SER A 74 -16.91 -13.16 -7.53
CA SER A 74 -16.80 -12.26 -8.69
C SER A 74 -16.23 -10.89 -8.29
N ASP A 75 -16.73 -10.32 -7.21
CA ASP A 75 -16.28 -9.01 -6.71
C ASP A 75 -14.84 -9.05 -6.19
N LEU A 76 -14.39 -10.19 -5.66
CA LEU A 76 -12.97 -10.41 -5.32
C LEU A 76 -12.07 -10.64 -6.54
N GLY A 77 -12.62 -10.89 -7.72
CA GLY A 77 -11.85 -11.23 -8.93
C GLY A 77 -11.27 -12.65 -8.93
N ILE A 78 -11.92 -13.59 -8.24
CA ILE A 78 -11.49 -15.00 -8.14
C ILE A 78 -12.46 -15.93 -8.84
N SER A 79 -12.10 -17.21 -8.99
CA SER A 79 -12.96 -18.23 -9.63
C SER A 79 -14.33 -18.31 -8.97
N VAL A 80 -15.38 -18.17 -9.76
CA VAL A 80 -16.78 -18.17 -9.33
C VAL A 80 -17.30 -19.61 -9.26
N THR A 81 -17.10 -20.25 -8.13
CA THR A 81 -17.49 -21.66 -7.91
C THR A 81 -18.83 -21.82 -7.20
N GLY A 82 -19.27 -20.82 -6.46
CA GLY A 82 -20.41 -20.90 -5.56
C GLY A 82 -20.13 -21.72 -4.28
N VAL A 83 -18.86 -21.99 -3.99
CA VAL A 83 -18.37 -22.72 -2.81
C VAL A 83 -17.28 -21.91 -2.13
N LEU A 84 -17.38 -21.72 -0.82
CA LEU A 84 -16.38 -20.99 -0.05
C LEU A 84 -15.21 -21.90 0.37
N THR A 85 -14.00 -21.44 0.13
CA THR A 85 -12.82 -21.97 0.81
C THR A 85 -12.72 -21.39 2.23
N ALA A 86 -11.90 -22.01 3.11
CA ALA A 86 -11.67 -21.48 4.46
C ALA A 86 -11.17 -20.04 4.45
N ASN A 87 -10.29 -19.67 3.50
CA ASN A 87 -9.78 -18.31 3.37
C ASN A 87 -10.83 -17.31 2.87
N GLN A 88 -11.71 -17.73 1.96
CA GLN A 88 -12.84 -16.93 1.51
C GLN A 88 -13.86 -16.72 2.65
N PHE A 89 -14.11 -17.76 3.43
CA PHE A 89 -14.99 -17.67 4.59
C PHE A 89 -14.40 -16.75 5.67
N LYS A 90 -13.10 -16.85 5.96
CA LYS A 90 -12.39 -15.88 6.81
C LYS A 90 -12.61 -14.44 6.32
N SER A 91 -12.42 -14.20 5.03
CA SER A 91 -12.56 -12.88 4.41
C SER A 91 -14.00 -12.35 4.50
N LEU A 92 -14.99 -13.22 4.46
CA LEU A 92 -16.38 -12.83 4.66
C LEU A 92 -16.67 -12.41 6.10
N LEU A 93 -16.01 -13.04 7.08
CA LEU A 93 -16.21 -12.80 8.52
C LEU A 93 -15.34 -11.70 9.12
N THR A 94 -14.42 -11.13 8.35
CA THR A 94 -13.53 -10.05 8.78
C THR A 94 -13.91 -8.75 8.08
N THR A 95 -13.46 -7.61 8.61
CA THR A 95 -13.64 -6.31 7.96
C THR A 95 -12.93 -6.25 6.62
N ASP A 96 -11.81 -6.93 6.50
CA ASP A 96 -11.03 -7.04 5.27
C ASP A 96 -11.34 -8.36 4.52
N PRO A 97 -11.40 -8.36 3.18
CA PRO A 97 -11.30 -7.21 2.31
C PRO A 97 -12.57 -6.35 2.34
N THR A 98 -12.41 -5.05 2.22
CA THR A 98 -13.52 -4.15 1.94
C THR A 98 -13.91 -4.30 0.48
N ILE A 99 -15.19 -4.55 0.23
CA ILE A 99 -15.77 -4.57 -1.11
C ILE A 99 -16.76 -3.43 -1.13
N ASP A 100 -16.30 -2.27 -1.58
CA ASP A 100 -17.16 -1.08 -1.62
C ASP A 100 -18.07 -1.13 -2.84
N ARG A 101 -19.32 -0.70 -2.65
CA ARG A 101 -20.26 -0.45 -3.76
C ARG A 101 -19.99 0.89 -4.44
N ASN A 102 -19.40 1.85 -3.72
CA ASN A 102 -18.97 3.14 -4.22
C ASN A 102 -17.50 3.08 -4.65
N VAL A 103 -17.22 2.36 -5.72
CA VAL A 103 -15.88 2.17 -6.24
C VAL A 103 -15.24 3.51 -6.61
N LYS A 104 -14.12 3.84 -5.99
CA LYS A 104 -13.40 5.10 -6.23
C LYS A 104 -12.83 5.17 -7.66
N ASN A 105 -12.22 4.09 -8.12
CA ASN A 105 -11.66 3.97 -9.46
C ASN A 105 -11.84 2.55 -10.00
N LEU A 106 -12.54 2.42 -11.13
CA LEU A 106 -12.85 1.12 -11.74
C LEU A 106 -11.60 0.40 -12.27
N LYS A 107 -10.60 1.13 -12.79
CA LYS A 107 -9.36 0.53 -13.30
C LYS A 107 -8.50 -0.02 -12.15
N ILE A 108 -8.40 0.72 -11.03
CA ILE A 108 -7.74 0.22 -9.82
C ILE A 108 -8.48 -1.02 -9.29
N ARG A 109 -9.82 -1.01 -9.24
CA ARG A 109 -10.61 -2.19 -8.85
C ARG A 109 -10.30 -3.39 -9.73
N SER A 110 -10.33 -3.22 -11.05
CA SER A 110 -10.01 -4.30 -11.99
C SER A 110 -8.60 -4.84 -11.77
N PHE A 111 -7.65 -3.97 -11.46
CA PHE A 111 -6.30 -4.37 -11.12
C PHE A 111 -6.20 -5.10 -9.77
N GLN A 112 -6.93 -4.65 -8.74
CA GLN A 112 -7.04 -5.35 -7.45
C GLN A 112 -7.63 -6.76 -7.63
N GLN A 113 -8.69 -6.88 -8.43
CA GLN A 113 -9.29 -8.17 -8.80
C GLN A 113 -8.29 -9.08 -9.53
N PHE A 114 -7.54 -8.53 -10.47
CA PHE A 114 -6.47 -9.24 -11.15
C PHE A 114 -5.40 -9.76 -10.17
N LEU A 115 -4.96 -8.95 -9.21
CA LEU A 115 -4.00 -9.35 -8.19
C LEU A 115 -4.53 -10.49 -7.32
N ASN A 116 -5.78 -10.40 -6.85
CA ASN A 116 -6.42 -11.46 -6.08
C ASN A 116 -6.54 -12.77 -6.88
N GLY A 117 -6.94 -12.69 -8.14
CA GLY A 117 -7.16 -13.87 -8.99
C GLY A 117 -5.88 -14.57 -9.41
N ASN A 118 -4.80 -13.81 -9.66
CA ASN A 118 -3.58 -14.36 -10.26
C ASN A 118 -2.43 -14.54 -9.25
N TYR A 119 -2.38 -13.74 -8.18
CA TYR A 119 -1.21 -13.70 -7.28
C TYR A 119 -1.56 -13.99 -5.81
N TYR A 120 -2.80 -14.32 -5.48
CA TYR A 120 -3.19 -14.67 -4.11
C TYR A 120 -2.29 -15.74 -3.48
N SER A 121 -1.86 -16.74 -4.24
CA SER A 121 -0.94 -17.78 -3.77
C SER A 121 0.41 -17.25 -3.28
N LYS A 122 0.79 -16.05 -3.70
CA LYS A 122 2.06 -15.41 -3.34
C LYS A 122 1.93 -14.53 -2.08
N PHE A 123 0.84 -13.82 -1.92
CA PHE A 123 0.65 -12.88 -0.82
C PHE A 123 -0.47 -13.25 0.18
N GLY A 124 -1.34 -14.18 -0.18
CA GLY A 124 -2.55 -14.48 0.62
C GLY A 124 -2.26 -14.96 2.03
N GLY A 125 -1.14 -15.66 2.26
CA GLY A 125 -0.69 -16.05 3.60
C GLY A 125 -0.35 -14.85 4.50
N ALA A 126 0.16 -13.78 3.92
CA ALA A 126 0.57 -12.56 4.65
C ALA A 126 -0.54 -11.51 4.71
N LEU A 127 -1.28 -11.31 3.62
CA LEU A 127 -2.23 -10.20 3.47
C LEU A 127 -3.70 -10.63 3.52
N GLY A 128 -4.02 -11.92 3.26
CA GLY A 128 -5.36 -12.33 2.90
C GLY A 128 -5.75 -11.83 1.50
N TYR A 129 -7.04 -11.84 1.17
CA TYR A 129 -7.51 -11.13 -0.02
C TYR A 129 -7.39 -9.62 0.19
N ILE A 130 -6.91 -8.92 -0.84
CA ILE A 130 -6.84 -7.45 -0.79
C ILE A 130 -8.21 -6.83 -1.13
N PRO A 131 -8.48 -5.59 -0.69
CA PRO A 131 -9.69 -4.85 -1.07
C PRO A 131 -9.86 -4.75 -2.60
N THR A 132 -11.11 -4.69 -3.03
CA THR A 132 -11.50 -4.41 -4.43
C THR A 132 -12.43 -3.21 -4.48
N ASP A 133 -12.02 -2.15 -3.81
CA ASP A 133 -12.75 -0.89 -3.61
C ASP A 133 -12.34 0.21 -4.59
N GLY A 134 -11.31 -0.05 -5.40
CA GLY A 134 -10.76 0.94 -6.32
C GLY A 134 -9.91 2.01 -5.66
N ALA A 135 -9.49 1.80 -4.40
CA ALA A 135 -8.55 2.67 -3.71
C ALA A 135 -7.14 2.06 -3.71
N TYR A 136 -6.13 2.88 -4.05
CA TYR A 136 -4.74 2.45 -3.95
C TYR A 136 -4.21 2.71 -2.55
N GLU A 137 -4.10 1.66 -1.76
CA GLU A 137 -3.65 1.70 -0.38
C GLU A 137 -2.49 0.71 -0.14
N ARG A 138 -1.95 0.72 1.08
CA ARG A 138 -0.79 -0.11 1.48
C ARG A 138 -0.93 -1.59 1.15
N LYS A 139 -2.13 -2.17 1.29
CA LYS A 139 -2.36 -3.59 0.95
C LYS A 139 -2.28 -3.84 -0.54
N THR A 140 -2.86 -2.97 -1.36
CA THR A 140 -2.79 -3.05 -2.82
C THR A 140 -1.35 -2.88 -3.29
N ASN A 141 -0.62 -1.89 -2.77
CA ASN A 141 0.81 -1.69 -3.09
C ASN A 141 1.63 -2.93 -2.71
N LYS A 142 1.44 -3.46 -1.52
CA LYS A 142 2.19 -4.63 -1.08
C LYS A 142 1.89 -5.86 -1.93
N ALA A 143 0.64 -6.10 -2.30
CA ALA A 143 0.26 -7.18 -3.21
C ALA A 143 0.86 -7.00 -4.60
N LEU A 144 0.92 -5.76 -5.11
CA LEU A 144 1.60 -5.42 -6.35
C LEU A 144 3.10 -5.75 -6.29
N ILE A 145 3.78 -5.42 -5.18
CA ILE A 145 5.20 -5.79 -4.99
C ILE A 145 5.38 -7.31 -5.02
N TYR A 146 4.54 -8.08 -4.32
CA TYR A 146 4.56 -9.55 -4.39
C TYR A 146 4.38 -10.06 -5.83
N ALA A 147 3.47 -9.47 -6.59
CA ALA A 147 3.20 -9.85 -7.97
C ALA A 147 4.40 -9.54 -8.88
N VAL A 148 4.99 -8.35 -8.75
CA VAL A 148 6.19 -7.95 -9.49
C VAL A 148 7.37 -8.86 -9.15
N GLN A 149 7.63 -9.12 -7.87
CA GLN A 149 8.68 -10.06 -7.44
C GLN A 149 8.50 -11.45 -8.07
N SER A 150 7.26 -11.95 -8.07
CA SER A 150 6.94 -13.23 -8.71
C SER A 150 7.21 -13.21 -10.22
N ALA A 151 6.83 -12.13 -10.91
CA ALA A 151 7.06 -11.95 -12.34
C ALA A 151 8.54 -11.77 -12.70
N MET A 152 9.34 -11.23 -11.78
CA MET A 152 10.79 -11.07 -11.90
C MET A 152 11.59 -12.27 -11.39
N ASN A 153 10.93 -13.37 -11.01
CA ASN A 153 11.55 -14.60 -10.47
C ASN A 153 12.40 -14.36 -9.22
N THR A 154 11.99 -13.41 -8.36
CA THR A 154 12.60 -13.22 -7.03
C THR A 154 11.69 -13.76 -5.93
N THR A 155 12.19 -13.85 -4.71
CA THR A 155 11.39 -14.27 -3.55
C THR A 155 10.29 -13.26 -3.28
N PRO A 156 9.00 -13.66 -3.34
CA PRO A 156 7.89 -12.76 -3.12
C PRO A 156 7.67 -12.57 -1.60
N ASP A 157 8.31 -11.56 -1.03
CA ASP A 157 8.22 -11.17 0.38
C ASP A 157 7.47 -9.84 0.61
N GLY A 158 7.14 -9.14 -0.48
CA GLY A 158 6.45 -7.86 -0.46
C GLY A 158 7.32 -6.69 0.01
N SER A 159 8.66 -6.82 -0.12
CA SER A 159 9.63 -5.78 0.22
C SER A 159 10.65 -5.60 -0.90
N ILE A 160 10.94 -4.36 -1.26
CA ILE A 160 11.93 -4.07 -2.29
C ILE A 160 13.31 -3.97 -1.63
N GLY A 161 13.98 -5.12 -1.52
CA GLY A 161 15.38 -5.19 -1.13
C GLY A 161 16.33 -5.25 -2.34
N ASN A 162 17.63 -5.35 -2.08
CA ASN A 162 18.66 -5.38 -3.12
C ASN A 162 18.44 -6.47 -4.20
N ASN A 163 17.95 -7.65 -3.80
CA ASN A 163 17.70 -8.74 -4.75
C ASN A 163 16.54 -8.40 -5.70
N THR A 164 15.45 -7.84 -5.16
CA THR A 164 14.31 -7.38 -5.97
C THR A 164 14.73 -6.25 -6.92
N TYR A 165 15.47 -5.27 -6.39
CA TYR A 165 15.95 -4.13 -7.19
C TYR A 165 16.85 -4.57 -8.36
N LYS A 166 17.78 -5.49 -8.13
CA LYS A 166 18.66 -6.03 -9.17
C LYS A 166 17.92 -6.88 -10.21
N ALA A 167 16.79 -7.47 -9.85
CA ALA A 167 16.01 -8.32 -10.73
C ALA A 167 14.99 -7.55 -11.60
N PHE A 168 14.79 -6.26 -11.38
CA PHE A 168 13.93 -5.46 -12.23
C PHE A 168 14.42 -5.50 -13.69
N THR A 169 13.57 -6.00 -14.58
CA THR A 169 13.88 -6.11 -16.01
C THR A 169 13.54 -4.81 -16.73
N GLU A 170 14.28 -4.52 -17.79
CA GLU A 170 13.94 -3.42 -18.69
C GLU A 170 12.74 -3.80 -19.55
N LEU A 171 11.84 -2.84 -19.74
CA LEU A 171 10.69 -2.94 -20.63
C LEU A 171 10.66 -1.71 -21.54
N ALA A 172 10.32 -1.93 -22.81
CA ALA A 172 10.18 -0.86 -23.79
C ALA A 172 9.09 -1.21 -24.81
N LYS A 173 8.77 -0.28 -25.70
CA LYS A 173 7.83 -0.53 -26.80
C LYS A 173 8.22 -1.81 -27.57
N GLY A 174 7.25 -2.70 -27.73
CA GLY A 174 7.45 -3.99 -28.37
C GLY A 174 7.95 -5.11 -27.45
N SER A 175 8.10 -4.87 -26.15
CA SER A 175 8.39 -5.96 -25.19
C SER A 175 7.34 -7.06 -25.23
N THR A 176 7.78 -8.32 -25.26
CA THR A 176 6.93 -9.52 -25.34
C THR A 176 6.53 -10.07 -23.97
N GLU A 177 7.02 -9.49 -22.89
CA GLU A 177 6.76 -9.91 -21.50
C GLU A 177 5.40 -9.39 -20.99
N GLY A 178 4.31 -9.77 -21.64
CA GLY A 178 2.98 -9.22 -21.44
C GLY A 178 2.53 -9.16 -19.98
N ARG A 179 2.85 -10.17 -19.17
CA ARG A 179 2.53 -10.18 -17.74
C ARG A 179 3.22 -9.06 -16.97
N LYS A 180 4.48 -8.77 -17.24
CA LYS A 180 5.23 -7.66 -16.64
C LYS A 180 4.69 -6.32 -17.11
N VAL A 181 4.32 -6.22 -18.39
CA VAL A 181 3.68 -5.04 -18.97
C VAL A 181 2.34 -4.77 -18.29
N TYR A 182 1.53 -5.79 -18.05
CA TYR A 182 0.26 -5.65 -17.32
C TYR A 182 0.45 -5.11 -15.90
N LEU A 183 1.45 -5.62 -15.17
CA LEU A 183 1.80 -5.14 -13.83
C LEU A 183 2.32 -3.70 -13.85
N LEU A 184 3.08 -3.33 -14.87
CA LEU A 184 3.55 -1.95 -15.07
C LEU A 184 2.38 -0.99 -15.31
N ARG A 185 1.43 -1.36 -16.17
CA ARG A 185 0.22 -0.57 -16.41
C ARG A 185 -0.60 -0.41 -15.12
N GLY A 186 -0.77 -1.50 -14.37
CA GLY A 186 -1.42 -1.46 -13.06
C GLY A 186 -0.71 -0.54 -12.06
N ALA A 187 0.62 -0.55 -12.04
CA ALA A 187 1.41 0.36 -11.20
C ALA A 187 1.21 1.84 -11.58
N LEU A 188 1.20 2.15 -12.88
CA LEU A 188 0.92 3.51 -13.38
C LEU A 188 -0.51 3.96 -13.06
N ILE A 189 -1.51 3.11 -13.25
CA ILE A 189 -2.91 3.39 -12.88
C ILE A 189 -3.01 3.69 -11.38
N CYS A 190 -2.32 2.92 -10.54
CA CYS A 190 -2.24 3.16 -9.11
C CYS A 190 -1.56 4.50 -8.77
N ASN A 191 -0.66 4.98 -9.61
CA ASN A 191 -0.02 6.30 -9.50
C ASN A 191 -0.81 7.43 -10.20
N GLY A 192 -2.06 7.18 -10.62
CA GLY A 192 -2.96 8.21 -11.12
C GLY A 192 -3.01 8.36 -12.65
N TYR A 193 -2.29 7.53 -13.41
CA TYR A 193 -2.31 7.57 -14.88
C TYR A 193 -3.56 6.89 -15.44
N ASN A 194 -4.23 7.57 -16.36
CA ASN A 194 -5.46 7.07 -16.96
C ASN A 194 -5.18 6.31 -18.27
N ILE A 195 -4.66 5.10 -18.12
CA ILE A 195 -4.37 4.17 -19.22
C ILE A 195 -5.17 2.88 -19.10
N GLU A 196 -5.24 2.07 -20.17
CA GLU A 196 -5.95 0.79 -20.13
C GLU A 196 -5.06 -0.35 -19.62
N LEU A 197 -5.68 -1.34 -18.94
CA LEU A 197 -5.00 -2.58 -18.55
C LEU A 197 -4.86 -3.49 -19.77
N SER A 198 -3.63 -3.73 -20.22
CA SER A 198 -3.31 -4.65 -21.31
C SER A 198 -1.92 -5.25 -21.15
N GLU A 199 -1.59 -6.27 -21.94
CA GLU A 199 -0.26 -6.89 -21.98
C GLU A 199 0.64 -6.29 -23.08
N SER A 200 0.19 -5.22 -23.77
CA SER A 200 0.92 -4.54 -24.83
C SER A 200 1.71 -3.35 -24.32
N TYR A 201 2.98 -3.26 -24.72
CA TYR A 201 3.78 -2.05 -24.55
C TYR A 201 3.65 -1.18 -25.83
N ASP A 202 2.59 -0.40 -25.90
CA ASP A 202 2.20 0.47 -27.00
C ASP A 202 2.55 1.95 -26.76
N ASP A 203 2.12 2.84 -27.66
CA ASP A 203 2.40 4.28 -27.55
C ASP A 203 1.69 4.96 -26.38
N GLU A 204 0.52 4.45 -25.95
CA GLU A 204 -0.15 4.92 -24.74
C GLU A 204 0.74 4.70 -23.53
N LEU A 205 1.31 3.50 -23.38
CA LEU A 205 2.20 3.17 -22.28
C LEU A 205 3.52 3.95 -22.34
N VAL A 206 4.10 4.13 -23.54
CA VAL A 206 5.29 4.98 -23.74
C VAL A 206 5.04 6.39 -23.23
N SER A 207 3.90 6.98 -23.56
CA SER A 207 3.52 8.32 -23.10
C SER A 207 3.40 8.40 -21.59
N ALA A 208 2.65 7.47 -20.97
CA ALA A 208 2.44 7.43 -19.52
C ALA A 208 3.76 7.23 -18.74
N VAL A 209 4.63 6.34 -19.22
CA VAL A 209 5.97 6.13 -18.63
C VAL A 209 6.80 7.40 -18.73
N THR A 210 6.79 8.07 -19.89
CA THR A 210 7.53 9.31 -20.09
C THR A 210 7.05 10.43 -19.14
N GLU A 211 5.74 10.60 -19.00
CA GLU A 211 5.17 11.58 -18.08
C GLU A 211 5.53 11.27 -16.62
N PHE A 212 5.41 10.00 -16.21
CA PHE A 212 5.83 9.57 -14.88
C PHE A 212 7.32 9.85 -14.63
N GLN A 213 8.20 9.50 -15.57
CA GLN A 213 9.64 9.73 -15.45
C GLN A 213 9.97 11.21 -15.30
N LYS A 214 9.33 12.07 -16.08
CA LYS A 214 9.49 13.53 -15.95
C LYS A 214 8.96 14.06 -14.62
N PHE A 215 7.76 13.62 -14.21
CA PHE A 215 7.18 14.00 -12.92
C PHE A 215 8.10 13.63 -11.74
N MET A 216 8.74 12.46 -11.81
CA MET A 216 9.68 11.99 -10.80
C MET A 216 11.12 12.51 -10.99
N CYS A 217 11.36 13.44 -11.93
CA CYS A 217 12.68 13.96 -12.29
C CYS A 217 13.71 12.85 -12.61
N LEU A 218 13.25 11.73 -13.17
CA LEU A 218 14.12 10.65 -13.60
C LEU A 218 14.81 10.95 -14.93
N ASP A 219 14.29 11.88 -15.73
CA ASP A 219 14.85 12.39 -16.98
C ASP A 219 16.18 13.13 -16.78
N LEU A 220 16.47 13.56 -15.56
CA LEU A 220 17.77 14.15 -15.20
C LEU A 220 18.89 13.11 -15.05
N ASP A 221 18.55 11.83 -15.06
CA ASP A 221 19.48 10.72 -14.94
C ASP A 221 19.81 10.15 -16.32
N ALA A 222 21.07 10.29 -16.76
CA ALA A 222 21.54 9.82 -18.06
C ALA A 222 21.34 8.30 -18.30
N THR A 223 21.09 7.51 -17.27
CA THR A 223 20.81 6.07 -17.39
C THR A 223 19.34 5.74 -17.61
N VAL A 224 18.45 6.74 -17.55
CA VAL A 224 17.02 6.60 -17.78
C VAL A 224 16.68 6.99 -19.21
N ARG A 225 16.16 6.04 -19.99
CA ARG A 225 15.61 6.30 -21.31
C ARG A 225 14.13 6.62 -21.17
N LEU A 226 13.72 7.80 -21.61
CA LEU A 226 12.31 8.20 -21.59
C LEU A 226 11.45 7.24 -22.40
N GLY A 227 10.30 6.88 -21.84
CA GLY A 227 9.35 5.95 -22.41
C GLY A 227 9.78 4.49 -22.37
N SER A 228 10.91 4.16 -21.71
CA SER A 228 11.32 2.79 -21.39
C SER A 228 11.50 2.64 -19.88
N VAL A 229 11.17 1.50 -19.34
CA VAL A 229 11.25 1.23 -17.89
C VAL A 229 12.52 0.47 -17.59
N ASN A 230 13.33 1.01 -16.70
CA ASN A 230 14.47 0.34 -16.10
C ASN A 230 14.25 0.14 -14.59
N ARG A 231 15.23 -0.38 -13.87
CA ARG A 231 15.14 -0.62 -12.42
C ARG A 231 14.79 0.63 -11.61
N ARG A 232 15.26 1.83 -12.02
CA ARG A 232 14.98 3.10 -11.33
C ARG A 232 13.53 3.51 -11.49
N THR A 233 12.99 3.36 -12.70
CA THR A 233 11.57 3.61 -12.98
C THR A 233 10.68 2.65 -12.19
N TRP A 234 11.00 1.34 -12.14
CA TRP A 234 10.29 0.38 -11.33
C TRP A 234 10.32 0.74 -9.84
N ALA A 235 11.50 1.08 -9.31
CA ALA A 235 11.62 1.44 -7.90
C ALA A 235 10.79 2.67 -7.54
N ALA A 236 10.81 3.70 -8.40
CA ALA A 236 10.02 4.91 -8.21
C ALA A 236 8.49 4.65 -8.24
N LEU A 237 8.03 3.75 -9.11
CA LEU A 237 6.61 3.36 -9.19
C LEU A 237 6.10 2.60 -7.96
N LEU A 238 6.96 1.78 -7.35
CA LEU A 238 6.54 0.81 -6.33
C LEU A 238 6.87 1.25 -4.90
N HIS A 239 7.80 2.18 -4.73
CA HIS A 239 8.30 2.54 -3.41
C HIS A 239 8.52 4.05 -3.27
N SER A 240 8.02 4.63 -2.18
CA SER A 240 8.13 6.07 -1.91
C SER A 240 9.57 6.59 -1.79
N LYS A 241 10.52 5.73 -1.43
CA LYS A 241 11.96 6.07 -1.40
C LYS A 241 12.62 6.00 -2.78
N GLY A 242 11.93 5.47 -3.79
CA GLY A 242 12.47 5.31 -5.14
C GLY A 242 13.68 4.39 -5.22
N ASP A 243 14.63 4.75 -6.06
CA ASP A 243 15.87 4.01 -6.29
C ASP A 243 16.84 4.14 -5.11
N PRO A 244 17.21 3.05 -4.42
CA PRO A 244 18.15 3.09 -3.32
C PRO A 244 19.60 3.43 -3.74
N GLU A 245 19.92 3.32 -5.03
CA GLU A 245 21.25 3.67 -5.59
C GLU A 245 21.26 5.08 -6.20
N ARG A 246 20.14 5.83 -6.14
CA ARG A 246 20.08 7.18 -6.65
C ARG A 246 20.94 8.09 -5.78
N THR A 247 21.87 8.81 -6.41
CA THR A 247 22.58 9.90 -5.74
C THR A 247 21.60 11.04 -5.48
N ALA A 248 21.59 11.54 -4.26
CA ALA A 248 20.80 12.68 -3.87
C ALA A 248 21.70 13.68 -3.15
N ASN A 249 21.56 14.96 -3.48
CA ASN A 249 22.25 16.04 -2.78
C ASN A 249 21.41 16.63 -1.63
N ALA A 250 20.20 16.12 -1.40
CA ALA A 250 19.33 16.52 -0.31
C ALA A 250 18.81 15.28 0.45
N CYS A 251 18.65 15.41 1.75
CA CYS A 251 17.97 14.42 2.60
C CYS A 251 17.15 15.12 3.67
N ASP A 252 16.22 14.39 4.28
CA ASP A 252 15.56 14.79 5.53
C ASP A 252 15.73 13.73 6.61
N CYS A 253 15.71 14.12 7.85
CA CYS A 253 15.80 13.19 8.96
C CYS A 253 15.08 13.68 10.21
N ALA A 254 14.48 12.74 10.94
CA ALA A 254 13.90 12.98 12.27
C ALA A 254 14.96 12.97 13.38
N THR A 255 16.12 12.39 13.13
CA THR A 255 17.22 12.30 14.10
C THR A 255 17.85 13.67 14.29
N ILE A 256 18.07 14.07 15.55
CA ILE A 256 18.84 15.27 15.89
C ILE A 256 20.29 15.06 15.44
N LEU A 257 20.80 16.02 14.69
CA LEU A 257 22.15 15.98 14.14
C LEU A 257 23.16 16.56 15.12
N ASP A 258 24.17 15.79 15.43
CA ASP A 258 25.39 16.20 16.12
C ASP A 258 26.53 16.42 15.10
N THR A 259 27.66 16.87 15.56
CA THR A 259 28.85 17.15 14.75
C THR A 259 29.26 15.96 13.88
N THR A 260 29.20 14.73 14.44
CA THR A 260 29.58 13.50 13.71
C THR A 260 28.62 13.20 12.58
N LYS A 261 27.32 13.32 12.82
CA LYS A 261 26.28 13.07 11.81
C LYS A 261 26.30 14.11 10.69
N VAL A 262 26.50 15.39 11.06
CA VAL A 262 26.61 16.47 10.06
C VAL A 262 27.84 16.25 9.18
N ALA A 263 28.99 15.89 9.76
CA ALA A 263 30.18 15.57 8.99
C ALA A 263 29.97 14.40 8.04
N ALA A 264 29.29 13.33 8.51
CA ALA A 264 28.96 12.17 7.68
C ALA A 264 28.01 12.50 6.50
N LEU A 265 27.06 13.44 6.68
CA LEU A 265 26.23 13.92 5.59
C LEU A 265 27.08 14.66 4.55
N LYS A 266 27.96 15.54 4.99
CA LYS A 266 28.86 16.29 4.11
C LYS A 266 29.80 15.38 3.31
N GLU A 267 30.41 14.40 3.98
CA GLU A 267 31.28 13.40 3.36
C GLU A 267 30.57 12.59 2.26
N ARG A 268 29.28 12.30 2.45
CA ARG A 268 28.44 11.60 1.47
C ARG A 268 27.92 12.47 0.33
N GLY A 269 28.32 13.75 0.27
CA GLY A 269 27.98 14.66 -0.82
C GLY A 269 26.62 15.34 -0.69
N TYR A 270 25.99 15.30 0.48
CA TYR A 270 24.77 16.06 0.69
C TYR A 270 25.07 17.56 0.75
N GLU A 271 24.20 18.37 0.16
CA GLU A 271 24.22 19.82 0.18
C GLU A 271 23.10 20.42 1.02
N TYR A 272 21.97 19.72 1.08
CA TYR A 272 20.74 20.16 1.74
C TYR A 272 20.30 19.13 2.77
N VAL A 273 19.82 19.62 3.92
CA VAL A 273 19.20 18.77 4.95
C VAL A 273 17.88 19.38 5.42
N GLY A 274 16.83 18.56 5.35
CA GLY A 274 15.51 18.87 5.89
C GLY A 274 15.42 18.50 7.36
N ARG A 275 14.96 19.43 8.22
CA ARG A 275 14.76 19.16 9.63
C ARG A 275 13.38 19.62 10.08
N TYR A 276 12.81 18.88 10.99
CA TYR A 276 11.47 19.11 11.51
C TYR A 276 11.47 20.25 12.52
N LEU A 277 10.56 21.21 12.37
CA LEU A 277 10.39 22.35 13.29
C LEU A 277 9.86 21.89 14.64
N THR A 278 9.02 20.86 14.67
CA THR A 278 8.32 20.37 15.87
C THR A 278 8.19 18.85 15.84
N GLY A 279 7.60 18.29 16.90
CA GLY A 279 7.15 16.91 16.94
C GLY A 279 8.11 15.94 17.61
N THR A 280 7.69 14.69 17.62
CA THR A 280 8.42 13.58 18.25
C THR A 280 8.44 12.37 17.34
N VAL A 281 9.39 11.48 17.57
CA VAL A 281 9.51 10.17 16.90
C VAL A 281 9.72 9.09 17.95
N ILE A 282 9.31 7.85 17.67
CA ILE A 282 9.56 6.72 18.55
C ILE A 282 10.87 6.06 18.15
N VAL A 283 11.82 6.02 19.09
CA VAL A 283 13.11 5.35 18.92
C VAL A 283 13.25 4.32 20.03
N ASN A 284 13.41 3.04 19.70
CA ASN A 284 13.52 1.93 20.65
C ASN A 284 12.37 1.88 21.69
N GLY A 285 11.15 2.27 21.28
CA GLY A 285 9.98 2.31 22.16
C GLY A 285 9.81 3.60 22.98
N GLU A 286 10.78 4.50 22.97
CA GLU A 286 10.72 5.78 23.66
C GLU A 286 10.34 6.93 22.71
N ARG A 287 9.60 7.90 23.23
CA ARG A 287 9.22 9.11 22.50
C ARG A 287 10.33 10.16 22.63
N VAL A 288 11.01 10.44 21.52
CA VAL A 288 12.12 11.37 21.44
C VAL A 288 11.74 12.59 20.60
N SER A 289 12.19 13.80 20.98
CA SER A 289 11.99 15.00 20.17
C SER A 289 12.71 14.88 18.82
N LYS A 290 12.03 15.29 17.74
CA LYS A 290 12.63 15.50 16.43
C LYS A 290 12.79 16.98 16.07
N ALA A 291 12.43 17.87 17.01
CA ALA A 291 12.45 19.31 16.79
C ALA A 291 13.86 19.85 16.60
N LEU A 292 14.02 20.66 15.57
CA LEU A 292 15.25 21.37 15.25
C LEU A 292 15.61 22.36 16.38
N THR A 293 16.89 22.46 16.73
CA THR A 293 17.40 23.41 17.71
C THR A 293 18.34 24.42 17.07
N ARG A 294 18.53 25.59 17.71
CA ARG A 294 19.49 26.59 17.22
C ARG A 294 20.93 26.08 17.19
N HIS A 295 21.29 25.25 18.16
CA HIS A 295 22.61 24.62 18.19
C HIS A 295 22.80 23.70 16.96
N GLU A 296 21.80 22.86 16.66
CA GLU A 296 21.83 21.99 15.48
C GLU A 296 21.89 22.79 14.18
N MET A 297 21.12 23.88 14.06
CA MET A 297 21.20 24.79 12.89
C MET A 297 22.62 25.32 12.69
N GLN A 298 23.29 25.73 13.75
CA GLN A 298 24.67 26.23 13.68
C GLN A 298 25.61 25.13 13.18
N LEU A 299 25.52 23.91 13.69
CA LEU A 299 26.33 22.78 13.22
C LEU A 299 26.16 22.50 11.72
N ILE A 300 24.91 22.58 11.24
CA ILE A 300 24.57 22.38 9.84
C ILE A 300 25.23 23.45 8.98
N TRP A 301 25.13 24.72 9.37
CA TRP A 301 25.71 25.83 8.64
C TRP A 301 27.24 25.84 8.67
N ASP A 302 27.85 25.56 9.82
CA ASP A 302 29.31 25.49 9.97
C ASP A 302 29.90 24.37 9.07
N ALA A 303 29.18 23.32 8.79
CA ALA A 303 29.56 22.29 7.85
C ALA A 303 29.32 22.69 6.37
N GLY A 304 28.75 23.86 6.11
CA GLY A 304 28.43 24.34 4.76
C GLY A 304 27.24 23.59 4.11
N LEU A 305 26.35 23.03 4.92
CA LEU A 305 25.08 22.47 4.48
C LEU A 305 23.99 23.54 4.49
N LYS A 306 23.02 23.41 3.58
CA LYS A 306 21.82 24.25 3.54
C LYS A 306 20.67 23.54 4.25
N LEU A 307 19.87 24.28 5.00
CA LEU A 307 18.75 23.79 5.78
C LEU A 307 17.43 24.15 5.09
N PHE A 308 16.49 23.23 5.06
CA PHE A 308 15.09 23.53 4.78
C PHE A 308 14.17 23.00 5.89
N ALA A 309 13.13 23.77 6.18
CA ALA A 309 12.23 23.50 7.30
C ALA A 309 11.09 22.58 6.90
N ILE A 310 10.76 21.61 7.77
CA ILE A 310 9.64 20.71 7.59
C ILE A 310 8.73 20.83 8.82
N TYR A 311 7.44 20.94 8.58
CA TYR A 311 6.42 20.77 9.62
C TYR A 311 5.65 19.47 9.35
N GLN A 312 5.61 18.60 10.34
CA GLN A 312 4.83 17.37 10.28
C GLN A 312 4.37 17.01 11.70
N ASP A 313 3.06 17.02 11.90
CA ASP A 313 2.43 16.58 13.14
C ASP A 313 1.61 15.30 12.88
N GLY A 314 0.28 15.31 13.05
CA GLY A 314 -0.59 14.18 12.77
C GLY A 314 -0.69 13.84 11.28
N GLY A 315 -1.74 13.15 10.88
CA GLY A 315 -2.00 12.80 9.48
C GLY A 315 -2.37 11.34 9.26
N ALA A 316 -2.56 10.59 10.37
CA ALA A 316 -2.93 9.17 10.29
C ALA A 316 -4.43 8.94 10.00
N SER A 317 -5.26 9.97 10.00
CA SER A 317 -6.70 9.87 9.75
C SER A 317 -7.19 10.93 8.78
N GLU A 318 -8.19 10.59 7.97
CA GLU A 318 -8.82 11.51 7.01
C GLU A 318 -9.39 12.77 7.69
N ASN A 319 -9.91 12.63 8.91
CA ASN A 319 -10.48 13.73 9.68
C ASN A 319 -9.45 14.80 10.09
N TYR A 320 -8.16 14.47 10.05
CA TYR A 320 -7.09 15.42 10.32
C TYR A 320 -7.01 16.51 9.22
N PHE A 321 -7.26 16.12 7.96
CA PHE A 321 -7.11 17.02 6.81
C PHE A 321 -8.38 17.88 6.62
N ASN A 322 -8.47 18.96 7.37
CA ASN A 322 -9.52 19.95 7.28
C ASN A 322 -8.97 21.37 7.40
N LEU A 323 -9.73 22.37 6.98
CA LEU A 323 -9.28 23.77 6.93
C LEU A 323 -8.82 24.28 8.32
N MET A 324 -9.57 23.97 9.36
CA MET A 324 -9.25 24.46 10.71
C MET A 324 -7.94 23.86 11.22
N GLN A 325 -7.71 22.57 10.99
CA GLN A 325 -6.45 21.91 11.33
C GLN A 325 -5.29 22.51 10.54
N GLY A 326 -5.47 22.75 9.24
CA GLY A 326 -4.46 23.39 8.41
C GLY A 326 -4.06 24.78 8.92
N VAL A 327 -5.03 25.59 9.33
CA VAL A 327 -4.76 26.91 9.93
C VAL A 327 -3.97 26.78 11.25
N GLN A 328 -4.33 25.83 12.10
CA GLN A 328 -3.61 25.58 13.35
C GLN A 328 -2.17 25.12 13.11
N ASP A 329 -1.97 24.23 12.14
CA ASP A 329 -0.66 23.69 11.81
C ASP A 329 0.26 24.75 11.21
N VAL A 330 -0.26 25.61 10.33
CA VAL A 330 0.47 26.78 9.83
C VAL A 330 0.86 27.71 10.98
N GLY A 331 -0.03 27.99 11.92
CA GLY A 331 0.26 28.82 13.09
C GLY A 331 1.44 28.26 13.91
N LYS A 332 1.40 26.96 14.24
CA LYS A 332 2.48 26.29 14.98
C LYS A 332 3.80 26.26 14.20
N ALA A 333 3.74 26.03 12.89
CA ALA A 333 4.93 26.01 12.05
C ALA A 333 5.61 27.38 11.98
N VAL A 334 4.84 28.45 11.82
CA VAL A 334 5.36 29.84 11.81
C VAL A 334 5.93 30.22 13.16
N GLU A 335 5.22 29.92 14.26
CA GLU A 335 5.73 30.19 15.62
C GLU A 335 7.07 29.50 15.88
N ALA A 336 7.19 28.22 15.53
CA ALA A 336 8.43 27.46 15.67
C ALA A 336 9.57 28.03 14.81
N ALA A 337 9.27 28.45 13.57
CA ALA A 337 10.22 29.09 12.68
C ALA A 337 10.71 30.46 13.25
N GLU A 338 9.81 31.27 13.78
CA GLU A 338 10.14 32.56 14.43
C GLU A 338 11.02 32.36 15.69
N GLN A 339 10.71 31.36 16.52
CA GLN A 339 11.54 31.00 17.69
C GLN A 339 12.96 30.60 17.28
N LEU A 340 13.11 29.93 16.14
CA LEU A 340 14.40 29.55 15.58
C LEU A 340 15.09 30.70 14.82
N LYS A 341 14.40 31.82 14.59
CA LYS A 341 14.85 32.94 13.79
C LYS A 341 15.08 32.58 12.30
N ILE A 342 14.28 31.69 11.76
CA ILE A 342 14.26 31.41 10.33
C ILE A 342 13.76 32.66 9.60
N PRO A 343 14.44 33.14 8.57
CA PRO A 343 14.05 34.37 7.87
C PRO A 343 12.64 34.29 7.26
N ARG A 344 11.95 35.43 7.21
CA ARG A 344 10.67 35.52 6.47
C ARG A 344 10.91 35.34 4.98
N GLY A 345 10.00 34.60 4.34
CA GLY A 345 10.12 34.26 2.91
C GLY A 345 10.72 32.87 2.65
N GLU A 346 11.27 32.21 3.67
CA GLU A 346 11.69 30.82 3.55
C GLU A 346 10.50 29.87 3.48
N ILE A 347 10.65 28.78 2.71
CA ILE A 347 9.60 27.77 2.49
C ILE A 347 9.60 26.78 3.65
N ILE A 348 8.43 26.55 4.22
CA ILE A 348 8.19 25.44 5.15
C ILE A 348 7.41 24.34 4.40
N TYR A 349 7.95 23.13 4.37
CA TYR A 349 7.30 21.97 3.77
C TYR A 349 6.38 21.30 4.78
N PHE A 350 5.16 20.88 4.33
CA PHE A 350 4.16 20.18 5.12
C PHE A 350 3.96 18.76 4.66
#